data_d916fef9984e34f8bcf2a9a217865f36
#
_entry.id   d916fef9984e34f8bcf2a9a217865f36
#
_cell.length_a   1.000
_cell.length_b   1.000
_cell.length_c   1.000
_cell.angle_alpha   90.00
_cell.angle_beta   90.00
_cell.angle_gamma   90.00
#
_symmetry.space_group_name_H-M   'P 1'
#
loop_
_entity.id
_entity.type
_entity.pdbx_description
1 polymer ?
#
loop_
_entity_poly.entity_id
_entity_poly.type
_entity_poly.pdbx_seq_one_letter_code
_entity_poly.pdbx_strand_id
1 'polypeptide(L)'
;MKSIIWFDLEETIIKDLEHIEIINFEKIKEIIKTHVNSNTEVSFGIFSFAIWDEKDISHFENIIKPFIEKVFNIKIEFYPSKNEMFNVIKAGLKKSFDFMDFNDFWNKSTAFIDFIKFSPLELNKFNHFFFDDMVTNCSLKFDTFSIHILNIDQIFNKKS
;
A
#
# COMPACT_ATOMS: atom_id res chain seq x y z
N MET A 1 11.92 -3.88 15.40
CA MET A 1 10.59 -3.30 15.15
C MET A 1 10.02 -3.87 13.86
N LYS A 2 8.75 -4.18 13.85
CA LYS A 2 8.07 -4.73 12.69
C LYS A 2 7.90 -3.68 11.61
N SER A 3 8.07 -4.07 10.36
CA SER A 3 7.82 -3.23 9.19
C SER A 3 6.68 -3.81 8.36
N ILE A 4 5.90 -2.94 7.77
CA ILE A 4 4.87 -3.35 6.82
C ILE A 4 5.25 -2.77 5.46
N ILE A 5 5.34 -3.64 4.47
CA ILE A 5 5.66 -3.29 3.10
C ILE A 5 4.36 -3.27 2.32
N TRP A 6 4.03 -2.13 1.77
CA TRP A 6 2.80 -1.90 1.03
C TRP A 6 3.13 -1.68 -0.44
N PHE A 7 2.28 -2.21 -1.30
CA PHE A 7 2.37 -1.95 -2.73
C PHE A 7 1.03 -1.44 -3.23
N ASP A 8 1.08 -0.49 -4.15
CA ASP A 8 -0.05 -0.24 -5.01
C ASP A 8 -0.27 -1.45 -5.92
N LEU A 9 -1.45 -1.59 -6.50
CA LEU A 9 -1.81 -2.76 -7.29
C LEU A 9 -1.60 -2.52 -8.78
N GLU A 10 -2.44 -1.66 -9.38
CA GLU A 10 -2.37 -1.38 -10.82
C GLU A 10 -1.13 -0.57 -11.18
N GLU A 11 -0.47 -0.94 -12.25
CA GLU A 11 0.77 -0.32 -12.76
C GLU A 11 1.95 -0.42 -11.78
N THR A 12 1.80 -1.17 -10.69
CA THR A 12 2.89 -1.44 -9.75
C THR A 12 3.20 -2.93 -9.69
N ILE A 13 2.21 -3.78 -9.33
CA ILE A 13 2.39 -5.24 -9.31
C ILE A 13 1.79 -5.89 -10.54
N ILE A 14 0.59 -5.47 -10.91
CA ILE A 14 -0.11 -5.99 -12.08
C ILE A 14 -0.41 -4.86 -13.05
N LYS A 15 -0.67 -5.22 -14.29
CA LYS A 15 -1.00 -4.22 -15.31
C LYS A 15 -2.29 -3.48 -14.94
N ASP A 16 -3.38 -4.22 -14.75
CA ASP A 16 -4.65 -3.69 -14.25
C ASP A 16 -5.52 -4.85 -13.76
N LEU A 17 -6.71 -4.55 -13.23
CA LEU A 17 -7.60 -5.56 -12.66
C LEU A 17 -8.19 -6.51 -13.71
N GLU A 18 -8.24 -6.11 -14.97
CA GLU A 18 -8.74 -6.94 -16.05
C GLU A 18 -7.63 -7.79 -16.68
N HIS A 19 -6.39 -7.32 -16.59
CA HIS A 19 -5.21 -8.00 -17.13
C HIS A 19 -4.24 -8.28 -15.99
N ILE A 20 -4.41 -9.45 -15.37
CA ILE A 20 -3.61 -9.86 -14.22
C ILE A 20 -2.27 -10.41 -14.72
N GLU A 21 -1.45 -9.49 -15.18
CA GLU A 21 -0.12 -9.74 -15.68
C GLU A 21 0.86 -9.07 -14.74
N ILE A 22 1.81 -9.83 -14.21
CA ILE A 22 2.80 -9.27 -13.28
C ILE A 22 3.74 -8.32 -14.04
N ILE A 23 3.88 -7.13 -13.51
CA ILE A 23 4.87 -6.15 -13.96
C ILE A 23 5.83 -5.87 -12.81
N ASN A 24 7.00 -5.30 -13.14
CA ASN A 24 8.01 -4.97 -12.12
C ASN A 24 8.47 -6.17 -11.29
N PHE A 25 8.43 -7.38 -11.84
CA PHE A 25 8.74 -8.60 -11.10
C PHE A 25 10.09 -8.52 -10.38
N GLU A 26 11.15 -8.14 -11.08
CA GLU A 26 12.50 -8.07 -10.50
C GLU A 26 12.61 -6.98 -9.43
N LYS A 27 11.98 -5.83 -9.64
CA LYS A 27 11.97 -4.74 -8.67
C LYS A 27 11.29 -5.15 -7.37
N ILE A 28 10.11 -5.75 -7.47
CA ILE A 28 9.34 -6.20 -6.32
C ILE A 28 10.08 -7.30 -5.57
N LYS A 29 10.64 -8.24 -6.29
CA LYS A 29 11.43 -9.33 -5.72
C LYS A 29 12.62 -8.79 -4.92
N GLU A 30 13.32 -7.78 -5.45
CA GLU A 30 14.46 -7.17 -4.78
C GLU A 30 14.03 -6.40 -3.52
N ILE A 31 12.90 -5.68 -3.58
CA ILE A 31 12.33 -4.98 -2.42
C ILE A 31 12.03 -5.97 -1.30
N ILE A 32 11.34 -7.06 -1.63
CA ILE A 32 10.99 -8.10 -0.66
C ILE A 32 12.26 -8.69 -0.04
N LYS A 33 13.22 -9.06 -0.86
CA LYS A 33 14.48 -9.65 -0.42
C LYS A 33 15.25 -8.72 0.53
N THR A 34 15.33 -7.44 0.18
CA THR A 34 16.04 -6.45 0.98
C THR A 34 15.43 -6.32 2.38
N HIS A 35 14.11 -6.25 2.47
CA HIS A 35 13.42 -6.09 3.75
C HIS A 35 13.40 -7.37 4.58
N VAL A 36 13.21 -8.51 3.96
CA VAL A 36 13.20 -9.80 4.67
C VAL A 36 14.59 -10.12 5.25
N ASN A 37 15.65 -9.78 4.54
CA ASN A 37 17.02 -10.07 4.99
C ASN A 37 17.55 -9.12 6.08
N SER A 38 16.80 -8.11 6.46
CA SER A 38 17.24 -7.14 7.47
C SER A 38 17.00 -7.56 8.92
N ASN A 39 16.64 -8.83 9.17
CA ASN A 39 16.32 -9.38 10.49
C ASN A 39 15.14 -8.70 11.17
N THR A 40 14.27 -8.07 10.40
CA THR A 40 13.07 -7.39 10.88
C THR A 40 11.86 -8.23 10.54
N GLU A 41 10.89 -8.31 11.44
CA GLU A 41 9.59 -8.89 11.08
C GLU A 41 8.94 -8.04 10.00
N VAL A 42 8.48 -8.68 8.94
CA VAL A 42 7.89 -8.02 7.79
C VAL A 42 6.52 -8.59 7.50
N SER A 43 5.55 -7.70 7.34
CA SER A 43 4.22 -8.02 6.83
C SER A 43 4.01 -7.28 5.53
N PHE A 44 3.05 -7.73 4.72
CA PHE A 44 2.77 -7.14 3.41
C PHE A 44 1.34 -6.67 3.33
N GLY A 45 1.14 -5.56 2.61
CA GLY A 45 -0.17 -5.00 2.38
C GLY A 45 -0.31 -4.46 0.95
N ILE A 46 -1.54 -4.27 0.55
CA ILE A 46 -1.91 -3.63 -0.72
C ILE A 46 -2.68 -2.36 -0.37
N PHE A 47 -2.26 -1.25 -0.95
CA PHE A 47 -2.95 0.03 -0.78
C PHE A 47 -3.24 0.60 -2.16
N SER A 48 -4.46 0.40 -2.64
CA SER A 48 -4.83 0.71 -4.01
C SER A 48 -6.20 1.39 -4.08
N PHE A 49 -6.30 2.42 -4.92
CA PHE A 49 -7.56 3.07 -5.20
C PHE A 49 -8.43 2.29 -6.21
N ALA A 50 -7.91 1.19 -6.75
CA ALA A 50 -8.68 0.33 -7.65
C ALA A 50 -9.64 -0.61 -6.92
N ILE A 51 -9.43 -0.86 -5.64
CA ILE A 51 -10.31 -1.68 -4.80
C ILE A 51 -11.27 -0.74 -4.09
N TRP A 52 -12.51 -0.63 -4.59
CA TRP A 52 -13.46 0.36 -4.11
C TRP A 52 -14.38 -0.14 -3.00
N ASP A 53 -14.98 -1.31 -3.18
CA ASP A 53 -16.06 -1.82 -2.34
C ASP A 53 -15.93 -3.33 -2.08
N GLU A 54 -16.95 -3.92 -1.46
CA GLU A 54 -16.98 -5.34 -1.10
C GLU A 54 -16.87 -6.27 -2.33
N LYS A 55 -17.40 -5.84 -3.47
CA LYS A 55 -17.34 -6.63 -4.70
C LYS A 55 -15.90 -6.70 -5.20
N ASP A 56 -15.19 -5.58 -5.16
CA ASP A 56 -13.77 -5.53 -5.54
C ASP A 56 -12.91 -6.30 -4.55
N ILE A 57 -13.21 -6.23 -3.25
CA ILE A 57 -12.52 -7.01 -2.23
C ILE A 57 -12.67 -8.50 -2.51
N SER A 58 -13.89 -8.94 -2.81
CA SER A 58 -14.16 -10.34 -3.10
C SER A 58 -13.37 -10.82 -4.33
N HIS A 59 -13.34 -10.03 -5.38
CA HIS A 59 -12.55 -10.33 -6.57
C HIS A 59 -11.06 -10.38 -6.25
N PHE A 60 -10.58 -9.44 -5.47
CA PHE A 60 -9.19 -9.41 -5.03
C PHE A 60 -8.83 -10.66 -4.24
N GLU A 61 -9.62 -11.01 -3.23
CA GLU A 61 -9.35 -12.15 -2.37
C GLU A 61 -9.39 -13.49 -3.11
N ASN A 62 -10.29 -13.62 -4.07
CA ASN A 62 -10.50 -14.89 -4.76
C ASN A 62 -9.57 -15.11 -5.94
N ILE A 63 -9.16 -14.06 -6.62
CA ILE A 63 -8.40 -14.15 -7.88
C ILE A 63 -7.01 -13.53 -7.78
N ILE A 64 -6.92 -12.28 -7.36
CA ILE A 64 -5.68 -11.50 -7.46
C ILE A 64 -4.70 -11.83 -6.34
N LYS A 65 -5.19 -11.80 -5.10
CA LYS A 65 -4.37 -12.05 -3.91
C LYS A 65 -3.66 -13.41 -3.96
N PRO A 66 -4.36 -14.53 -4.22
CA PRO A 66 -3.70 -15.83 -4.30
C PRO A 66 -2.62 -15.89 -5.38
N PHE A 67 -2.86 -15.23 -6.50
CA PHE A 67 -1.91 -15.19 -7.59
C PHE A 67 -0.61 -14.45 -7.19
N ILE A 68 -0.76 -13.26 -6.61
CA ILE A 68 0.39 -12.45 -6.16
C ILE A 68 1.16 -13.20 -5.06
N GLU A 69 0.45 -13.76 -4.10
CA GLU A 69 1.07 -14.49 -3.00
C GLU A 69 1.89 -15.68 -3.49
N LYS A 70 1.39 -16.37 -4.52
CA LYS A 70 2.10 -17.50 -5.11
C LYS A 70 3.33 -17.06 -5.88
N VAL A 71 3.21 -16.01 -6.69
CA VAL A 71 4.31 -15.52 -7.53
C VAL A 71 5.49 -15.04 -6.68
N PHE A 72 5.23 -14.31 -5.60
CA PHE A 72 6.26 -13.72 -4.77
C PHE A 72 6.55 -14.48 -3.48
N ASN A 73 5.80 -15.54 -3.21
CA ASN A 73 5.93 -16.34 -1.98
C ASN A 73 5.80 -15.46 -0.73
N ILE A 74 4.74 -14.66 -0.67
CA ILE A 74 4.43 -13.78 0.45
C ILE A 74 2.99 -14.00 0.89
N LYS A 75 2.64 -13.45 2.05
CA LYS A 75 1.25 -13.40 2.54
C LYS A 75 0.83 -11.94 2.64
N ILE A 76 -0.24 -11.59 1.97
CA ILE A 76 -0.81 -10.24 2.03
C ILE A 76 -1.79 -10.19 3.19
N GLU A 77 -1.47 -9.40 4.22
CA GLU A 77 -2.27 -9.33 5.44
C GLU A 77 -3.23 -8.14 5.46
N PHE A 78 -2.90 -7.04 4.75
CA PHE A 78 -3.68 -5.82 4.78
C PHE A 78 -4.04 -5.40 3.36
N TYR A 79 -5.32 -5.13 3.11
CA TYR A 79 -5.79 -4.68 1.79
C TYR A 79 -7.09 -3.89 1.93
N PRO A 80 -7.03 -2.65 2.47
CA PRO A 80 -8.23 -1.86 2.67
C PRO A 80 -8.86 -1.46 1.33
N SER A 81 -10.20 -1.45 1.30
CA SER A 81 -10.92 -0.89 0.18
C SER A 81 -10.87 0.65 0.26
N LYS A 82 -11.17 1.32 -0.84
CA LYS A 82 -11.25 2.78 -0.86
C LYS A 82 -12.33 3.29 0.09
N ASN A 83 -13.44 2.56 0.20
CA ASN A 83 -14.50 2.88 1.17
C ASN A 83 -13.99 2.76 2.62
N GLU A 84 -13.20 1.75 2.92
CA GLU A 84 -12.61 1.61 4.25
C GLU A 84 -11.63 2.75 4.55
N MET A 85 -10.80 3.13 3.58
CA MET A 85 -9.88 4.27 3.71
C MET A 85 -10.66 5.54 4.06
N PHE A 86 -11.72 5.81 3.32
CA PHE A 86 -12.59 6.95 3.55
C PHE A 86 -13.17 6.95 4.97
N ASN A 87 -13.73 5.82 5.40
CA ASN A 87 -14.34 5.71 6.71
C ASN A 87 -13.34 5.92 7.85
N VAL A 88 -12.16 5.35 7.73
CA VAL A 88 -11.09 5.50 8.72
C VAL A 88 -10.64 6.96 8.82
N ILE A 89 -10.39 7.59 7.69
CA ILE A 89 -9.90 8.97 7.63
C ILE A 89 -10.97 9.94 8.14
N LYS A 90 -12.21 9.75 7.73
CA LYS A 90 -13.32 10.58 8.18
C LYS A 90 -13.49 10.53 9.70
N ALA A 91 -13.46 9.33 10.25
CA ALA A 91 -13.57 9.14 11.70
C ALA A 91 -12.39 9.78 12.44
N GLY A 92 -11.18 9.64 11.91
CA GLY A 92 -9.97 10.18 12.52
C GLY A 92 -9.90 11.70 12.51
N LEU A 93 -10.26 12.31 11.40
CA LEU A 93 -10.24 13.77 11.25
C LEU A 93 -11.41 14.44 11.96
N LYS A 94 -12.49 13.72 12.23
CA LYS A 94 -13.70 14.24 12.88
C LYS A 94 -14.30 15.43 12.12
N LYS A 95 -14.15 15.43 10.80
CA LYS A 95 -14.67 16.47 9.91
C LYS A 95 -15.79 15.90 9.06
N SER A 96 -16.75 16.78 8.71
CA SER A 96 -17.82 16.41 7.81
C SER A 96 -17.34 16.57 6.37
N PHE A 97 -17.17 15.47 5.66
CA PHE A 97 -16.90 15.43 4.22
C PHE A 97 -17.45 14.11 3.67
N ASP A 98 -17.82 14.10 2.40
CA ASP A 98 -18.39 12.91 1.79
C ASP A 98 -17.34 12.17 0.95
N PHE A 99 -17.74 11.02 0.38
CA PHE A 99 -16.85 10.20 -0.41
C PHE A 99 -16.34 10.92 -1.66
N MET A 100 -17.15 11.80 -2.25
CA MET A 100 -16.73 12.58 -3.42
C MET A 100 -15.61 13.55 -3.05
N ASP A 101 -15.72 14.20 -1.88
CA ASP A 101 -14.65 15.06 -1.36
C ASP A 101 -13.37 14.26 -1.16
N PHE A 102 -13.48 13.06 -0.60
CA PHE A 102 -12.33 12.19 -0.41
C PHE A 102 -11.68 11.85 -1.76
N ASN A 103 -12.49 11.47 -2.73
CA ASN A 103 -12.01 11.12 -4.07
C ASN A 103 -11.32 12.30 -4.77
N ASP A 104 -11.81 13.52 -4.56
CA ASP A 104 -11.31 14.72 -5.24
C ASP A 104 -10.09 15.34 -4.56
N PHE A 105 -10.01 15.29 -3.23
CA PHE A 105 -9.01 16.05 -2.46
C PHE A 105 -7.90 15.21 -1.84
N TRP A 106 -8.06 13.91 -1.74
CA TRP A 106 -6.99 13.04 -1.22
C TRP A 106 -6.29 12.33 -2.38
N ASN A 107 -5.00 12.60 -2.52
CA ASN A 107 -4.19 11.77 -3.39
C ASN A 107 -3.75 10.51 -2.63
N LYS A 108 -3.08 9.59 -3.30
CA LYS A 108 -2.71 8.31 -2.71
C LYS A 108 -1.76 8.48 -1.52
N SER A 109 -0.81 9.39 -1.60
CA SER A 109 0.14 9.64 -0.51
C SER A 109 -0.54 10.16 0.74
N THR A 110 -1.40 11.16 0.61
CA THR A 110 -2.13 11.73 1.76
C THR A 110 -3.12 10.74 2.34
N ALA A 111 -3.79 9.97 1.49
CA ALA A 111 -4.70 8.91 1.94
C ALA A 111 -3.94 7.83 2.73
N PHE A 112 -2.77 7.42 2.25
CA PHE A 112 -1.96 6.43 2.93
C PHE A 112 -1.51 6.92 4.32
N ILE A 113 -0.98 8.14 4.39
CA ILE A 113 -0.52 8.73 5.65
C ILE A 113 -1.66 8.79 6.66
N ASP A 114 -2.81 9.33 6.26
CA ASP A 114 -3.95 9.46 7.14
C ASP A 114 -4.52 8.11 7.54
N PHE A 115 -4.57 7.16 6.63
CA PHE A 115 -5.02 5.80 6.94
C PHE A 115 -4.15 5.15 8.01
N ILE A 116 -2.83 5.26 7.89
CA ILE A 116 -1.90 4.71 8.89
C ILE A 116 -2.10 5.38 10.24
N LYS A 117 -2.24 6.70 10.26
CA LYS A 117 -2.38 7.46 11.50
C LYS A 117 -3.68 7.15 12.24
N PHE A 118 -4.77 6.95 11.51
CA PHE A 118 -6.12 6.84 12.10
C PHE A 118 -6.67 5.42 12.15
N SER A 119 -5.96 4.45 11.59
CA SER A 119 -6.45 3.07 11.53
C SER A 119 -6.62 2.48 12.94
N PRO A 120 -7.78 1.82 13.22
CA PRO A 120 -7.98 1.13 14.49
C PRO A 120 -7.12 -0.12 14.64
N LEU A 121 -6.40 -0.54 13.58
CA LEU A 121 -5.50 -1.69 13.61
C LEU A 121 -4.15 -1.37 14.26
N GLU A 122 -4.00 -0.18 14.84
CA GLU A 122 -2.77 0.26 15.51
C GLU A 122 -1.54 0.21 14.59
N LEU A 123 -1.73 0.55 13.32
CA LEU A 123 -0.66 0.55 12.33
C LEU A 123 0.44 1.58 12.64
N ASN A 124 0.12 2.57 13.46
CA ASN A 124 1.08 3.59 13.92
C ASN A 124 2.14 3.05 14.90
N LYS A 125 2.16 1.75 15.14
CA LYS A 125 3.21 1.08 15.93
C LYS A 125 4.29 0.44 15.06
N PHE A 126 4.16 0.52 13.75
CA PHE A 126 5.07 -0.15 12.81
C PHE A 126 5.69 0.85 11.84
N ASN A 127 6.85 0.54 11.31
CA ASN A 127 7.42 1.30 10.20
C ASN A 127 6.75 0.86 8.90
N HIS A 128 6.49 1.80 8.02
CA HIS A 128 5.76 1.57 6.77
C HIS A 128 6.59 1.99 5.57
N PHE A 129 6.57 1.14 4.55
CA PHE A 129 7.20 1.42 3.25
C PHE A 129 6.13 1.19 2.20
N PHE A 130 5.77 2.24 1.47
CA PHE A 130 4.74 2.16 0.44
C PHE A 130 5.36 2.44 -0.93
N PHE A 131 5.18 1.50 -1.85
CA PHE A 131 5.73 1.54 -3.21
C PHE A 131 4.61 1.71 -4.23
N ASP A 132 4.74 2.72 -5.07
CA ASP A 132 3.73 3.10 -6.06
C ASP A 132 4.45 3.72 -7.26
N ASP A 133 3.83 3.65 -8.44
CA ASP A 133 4.39 4.23 -9.67
C ASP A 133 4.09 5.72 -9.84
N MET A 134 3.09 6.23 -9.11
CA MET A 134 2.57 7.59 -9.29
C MET A 134 2.87 8.54 -8.13
N VAL A 135 3.62 8.10 -7.13
CA VAL A 135 3.92 8.93 -5.96
C VAL A 135 5.27 9.61 -6.10
N THR A 136 5.46 10.70 -5.34
CA THR A 136 6.75 11.34 -5.17
C THR A 136 7.39 10.79 -3.89
N ASN A 137 8.69 10.51 -3.94
CA ASN A 137 9.42 10.01 -2.77
C ASN A 137 9.29 10.97 -1.58
N CYS A 138 8.92 10.42 -0.44
CA CYS A 138 8.68 11.18 0.78
C CYS A 138 8.95 10.29 1.99
N SER A 139 9.57 10.82 3.02
CA SER A 139 9.78 10.11 4.28
C SER A 139 9.33 10.98 5.43
N LEU A 140 8.51 10.41 6.31
CA LEU A 140 8.00 11.09 7.49
C LEU A 140 8.40 10.29 8.72
N LYS A 141 8.94 10.97 9.70
CA LYS A 141 9.32 10.35 10.97
C LYS A 141 8.43 10.87 12.07
N PHE A 142 7.78 9.96 12.78
CA PHE A 142 6.97 10.22 13.96
C PHE A 142 7.71 9.72 15.20
N ASP A 143 7.18 9.99 16.38
CA ASP A 143 7.84 9.62 17.64
C ASP A 143 8.09 8.11 17.75
N THR A 144 7.15 7.29 17.30
CA THR A 144 7.19 5.83 17.50
C THR A 144 7.28 5.03 16.20
N PHE A 145 7.20 5.67 15.04
CA PHE A 145 7.20 4.97 13.74
C PHE A 145 7.60 5.91 12.62
N SER A 146 7.80 5.35 11.44
CA SER A 146 8.10 6.11 10.24
C SER A 146 7.24 5.64 9.07
N ILE A 147 7.02 6.54 8.11
CA ILE A 147 6.33 6.25 6.85
C ILE A 147 7.26 6.67 5.73
N HIS A 148 7.56 5.72 4.83
CA HIS A 148 8.34 5.98 3.63
C HIS A 148 7.46 5.69 2.42
N ILE A 149 7.27 6.70 1.58
CA ILE A 149 6.50 6.59 0.34
C ILE A 149 7.51 6.68 -0.79
N LEU A 150 7.55 5.68 -1.63
CA LEU A 150 8.63 5.50 -2.59
C LEU A 150 8.06 5.22 -3.99
N ASN A 151 8.55 5.97 -4.97
CA ASN A 151 8.23 5.71 -6.36
C ASN A 151 9.04 4.51 -6.82
N ILE A 152 8.35 3.44 -7.22
CA ILE A 152 9.01 2.17 -7.57
C ILE A 152 9.92 2.31 -8.80
N ASP A 153 9.60 3.21 -9.70
CA ASP A 153 10.41 3.42 -10.90
C ASP A 153 11.69 4.21 -10.58
N GLN A 154 11.65 5.10 -9.59
CA GLN A 154 12.78 5.95 -9.26
C GLN A 154 13.84 5.26 -8.41
N ILE A 155 13.46 4.35 -7.52
CA ILE A 155 14.42 3.72 -6.60
C ILE A 155 15.41 2.79 -7.32
N PHE A 156 15.09 2.32 -8.53
CA PHE A 156 15.95 1.44 -9.31
C PHE A 156 16.57 2.13 -10.53
N ASN A 157 16.30 3.42 -10.73
CA ASN A 157 16.86 4.21 -11.82
C ASN A 157 18.05 5.04 -11.36
N LYS A 158 18.79 4.55 -10.39
CA LYS A 158 20.01 5.22 -9.94
C LYS A 158 21.09 5.04 -10.99
N LYS A 159 21.41 6.13 -11.67
CA LYS A 159 22.62 6.17 -12.46
C LYS A 159 23.78 6.25 -11.51
N SER A 160 24.61 5.29 -11.58
CA SER A 160 25.89 5.33 -10.92
C SER A 160 26.74 6.46 -11.51
#